data_2880df47201944e8cb3a38edd6813ca9
#
_entry.id   2880df47201944e8cb3a38edd6813ca9
#
_cell.length_a   1.000
_cell.length_b   1.000
_cell.length_c   1.000
_cell.angle_alpha   90.00
_cell.angle_beta   90.00
_cell.angle_gamma   90.00
#
_symmetry.space_group_name_H-M   'P 1'
#
loop_
_entity.id
_entity.type
_entity.pdbx_description
1 polymer ?
#
loop_
_entity_poly.entity_id
_entity_poly.type
_entity_poly.pdbx_seq_one_letter_code
_entity_poly.pdbx_strand_id
1 'polypeptide(L)'
;MGQSFSAWQQRRSANTLRELAPRRTPGQEVPIPNLTRDILLKALSTVASFITEKGGDVTVVAVGGAVNTIHLQSRMVTHDVDFFNSRMTTQEIALLVDGAKATAKRTKGLEGDWFNNRTILFMPHEVIFYERGLKILAAPWNYAFYCKVDRISGGGIHGQRYPQVNAVHGAREYDLDDACHYLLQYVRSTETAQIKQSTIYTWFSTYQLRRNAQVGGTLDRVNVNCRNNFDLAYDIIVA
;
A
#
# COMPACT_ATOMS: atom_id res chain seq x y z
N MET A 1 -23.50 -13.66 -29.70
CA MET A 1 -22.60 -12.49 -29.98
C MET A 1 -22.19 -11.69 -28.71
N GLY A 2 -22.33 -12.25 -27.50
CA GLY A 2 -22.04 -11.53 -26.21
C GLY A 2 -20.64 -11.69 -25.63
N GLN A 3 -19.79 -12.59 -26.16
CA GLN A 3 -18.48 -12.85 -25.56
C GLN A 3 -17.34 -11.94 -26.02
N SER A 4 -17.47 -11.23 -27.14
CA SER A 4 -16.40 -10.38 -27.65
C SER A 4 -16.26 -9.04 -26.91
N PHE A 5 -17.36 -8.52 -26.37
CA PHE A 5 -17.38 -7.23 -25.67
C PHE A 5 -16.71 -7.29 -24.30
N SER A 6 -16.94 -8.37 -23.54
CA SER A 6 -16.33 -8.54 -22.21
C SER A 6 -14.82 -8.76 -22.28
N ALA A 7 -14.34 -9.51 -23.27
CA ALA A 7 -12.90 -9.76 -23.46
C ALA A 7 -12.15 -8.49 -23.88
N TRP A 8 -12.78 -7.62 -24.69
CA TRP A 8 -12.21 -6.34 -25.09
C TRP A 8 -12.16 -5.36 -23.91
N GLN A 9 -13.21 -5.30 -23.09
CA GLN A 9 -13.24 -4.49 -21.86
C GLN A 9 -12.19 -4.96 -20.85
N GLN A 10 -12.03 -6.26 -20.64
CA GLN A 10 -10.99 -6.82 -19.74
C GLN A 10 -9.57 -6.49 -20.23
N ARG A 11 -9.31 -6.56 -21.55
CA ARG A 11 -8.00 -6.17 -22.12
C ARG A 11 -7.74 -4.67 -21.96
N ARG A 12 -8.75 -3.83 -22.13
CA ARG A 12 -8.62 -2.38 -21.93
C ARG A 12 -8.34 -2.04 -20.47
N SER A 13 -9.03 -2.66 -19.52
CA SER A 13 -8.77 -2.51 -18.08
C SER A 13 -7.36 -2.93 -17.72
N ALA A 14 -6.89 -4.09 -18.21
CA ALA A 14 -5.56 -4.59 -17.96
C ALA A 14 -4.47 -3.66 -18.52
N ASN A 15 -4.69 -3.09 -19.72
CA ASN A 15 -3.76 -2.13 -20.30
C ASN A 15 -3.78 -0.80 -19.53
N THR A 16 -4.96 -0.33 -19.12
CA THR A 16 -5.11 0.89 -18.32
C THR A 16 -4.40 0.78 -16.98
N LEU A 17 -4.50 -0.39 -16.31
CA LEU A 17 -3.79 -0.66 -15.05
C LEU A 17 -2.27 -0.75 -15.25
N ARG A 18 -1.81 -1.33 -16.38
CA ARG A 18 -0.37 -1.33 -16.72
C ARG A 18 0.22 0.06 -16.88
N GLU A 19 -0.59 1.05 -17.26
CA GLU A 19 -0.14 2.43 -17.37
C GLU A 19 0.14 3.10 -16.02
N LEU A 20 -0.45 2.59 -14.93
CA LEU A 20 -0.14 2.99 -13.55
C LEU A 20 0.97 2.14 -12.93
N ALA A 21 1.39 1.04 -13.56
CA ALA A 21 2.50 0.25 -13.05
C ALA A 21 3.82 1.02 -13.23
N PRO A 22 4.69 1.06 -12.23
CA PRO A 22 5.96 1.76 -12.33
C PRO A 22 6.81 1.20 -13.48
N ARG A 23 7.26 2.07 -14.34
CA ARG A 23 8.19 1.74 -15.42
C ARG A 23 9.61 1.78 -14.86
N ARG A 24 10.11 0.64 -14.43
CA ARG A 24 11.52 0.49 -14.06
C ARG A 24 12.28 -0.10 -15.25
N THR A 25 12.95 0.75 -15.99
CA THR A 25 13.96 0.32 -16.96
C THR A 25 15.30 0.29 -16.23
N PRO A 26 16.01 -0.86 -16.14
CA PRO A 26 17.34 -0.92 -15.58
C PRO A 26 18.26 0.11 -16.27
N GLY A 27 18.93 0.95 -15.52
CA GLY A 27 19.84 1.97 -16.03
C GLY A 27 19.24 3.36 -16.28
N GLN A 28 17.94 3.54 -16.09
CA GLN A 28 17.28 4.85 -16.04
C GLN A 28 16.78 5.11 -14.63
N GLU A 29 17.66 5.48 -13.74
CA GLU A 29 17.29 5.92 -12.40
C GLU A 29 16.74 7.35 -12.49
N VAL A 30 15.43 7.48 -12.61
CA VAL A 30 14.76 8.75 -12.39
C VAL A 30 14.82 9.03 -10.89
N PRO A 31 15.13 10.27 -10.45
CA PRO A 31 15.08 10.63 -9.04
C PRO A 31 13.72 10.27 -8.46
N ILE A 32 13.74 9.48 -7.38
CA ILE A 32 12.49 9.05 -6.73
C ILE A 32 11.88 10.28 -6.05
N PRO A 33 10.64 10.68 -6.38
CA PRO A 33 10.04 11.87 -5.79
C PRO A 33 9.82 11.70 -4.29
N ASN A 34 10.08 12.75 -3.52
CA ASN A 34 9.76 12.83 -2.10
C ASN A 34 8.41 13.53 -1.95
N LEU A 35 7.35 12.75 -1.81
CA LEU A 35 5.99 13.25 -1.66
C LEU A 35 5.69 13.45 -0.18
N THR A 36 5.67 14.71 0.25
CA THR A 36 5.22 15.09 1.60
C THR A 36 3.70 14.90 1.72
N ARG A 37 3.21 14.90 2.96
CA ARG A 37 1.78 14.85 3.25
C ARG A 37 0.99 15.91 2.48
N ASP A 38 1.47 17.14 2.45
CA ASP A 38 0.77 18.26 1.80
C ASP A 38 0.72 18.10 0.28
N ILE A 39 1.83 17.64 -0.33
CA ILE A 39 1.86 17.34 -1.76
C ILE A 39 0.86 16.22 -2.09
N LEU A 40 0.82 15.16 -1.28
CA LEU A 40 -0.11 14.04 -1.47
C LEU A 40 -1.55 14.49 -1.35
N LEU A 41 -1.91 15.21 -0.27
CA LEU A 41 -3.29 15.67 -0.06
C LEU A 41 -3.75 16.58 -1.20
N LYS A 42 -2.90 17.52 -1.64
CA LYS A 42 -3.20 18.39 -2.78
C LYS A 42 -3.36 17.61 -4.09
N ALA A 43 -2.51 16.62 -4.33
CA ALA A 43 -2.60 15.77 -5.51
C ALA A 43 -3.88 14.92 -5.49
N LEU A 44 -4.22 14.32 -4.35
CA LEU A 44 -5.44 13.53 -4.18
C LEU A 44 -6.71 14.38 -4.34
N SER A 45 -6.70 15.60 -3.80
CA SER A 45 -7.78 16.59 -4.01
C SER A 45 -7.98 16.92 -5.49
N THR A 46 -6.89 17.08 -6.24
CA THR A 46 -6.95 17.30 -7.70
C THR A 46 -7.55 16.08 -8.42
N VAL A 47 -7.17 14.87 -8.02
CA VAL A 47 -7.78 13.62 -8.58
C VAL A 47 -9.27 13.54 -8.23
N ALA A 48 -9.64 13.84 -6.98
CA ALA A 48 -11.03 13.86 -6.53
C ALA A 48 -11.89 14.84 -7.35
N SER A 49 -11.40 16.06 -7.56
CA SER A 49 -12.05 17.07 -8.39
C SER A 49 -12.23 16.59 -9.83
N PHE A 50 -11.19 16.01 -10.43
CA PHE A 50 -11.27 15.45 -11.79
C PHE A 50 -12.34 14.35 -11.88
N ILE A 51 -12.40 13.43 -10.93
CA ILE A 51 -13.38 12.34 -10.90
C ILE A 51 -14.80 12.92 -10.74
N THR A 52 -14.96 13.88 -9.83
CA THR A 52 -16.25 14.57 -9.61
C THR A 52 -16.76 15.30 -10.86
N GLU A 53 -15.88 16.02 -11.57
CA GLU A 53 -16.22 16.73 -12.82
C GLU A 53 -16.70 15.76 -13.92
N LYS A 54 -16.25 14.51 -13.87
CA LYS A 54 -16.67 13.43 -14.78
C LYS A 54 -17.91 12.67 -14.27
N GLY A 55 -18.51 13.10 -13.16
CA GLY A 55 -19.68 12.46 -12.56
C GLY A 55 -19.39 11.12 -11.89
N GLY A 56 -18.13 10.86 -11.55
CA GLY A 56 -17.70 9.62 -10.92
C GLY A 56 -17.60 9.72 -9.38
N ASP A 57 -17.47 8.56 -8.77
CA ASP A 57 -17.14 8.37 -7.36
C ASP A 57 -16.31 7.10 -7.24
N VAL A 58 -15.10 7.19 -6.70
CA VAL A 58 -14.13 6.10 -6.69
C VAL A 58 -13.66 5.85 -5.26
N THR A 59 -13.71 4.60 -4.85
CA THR A 59 -13.12 4.14 -3.57
C THR A 59 -11.96 3.21 -3.83
N VAL A 60 -10.81 3.52 -3.23
CA VAL A 60 -9.61 2.67 -3.27
C VAL A 60 -9.13 2.32 -1.87
N VAL A 61 -8.37 1.25 -1.75
CA VAL A 61 -7.70 0.84 -0.50
C VAL A 61 -6.21 1.05 -0.65
N ALA A 62 -5.63 1.96 0.11
CA ALA A 62 -4.21 2.26 0.10
C ALA A 62 -3.44 1.42 1.12
N VAL A 63 -2.15 1.22 0.83
CA VAL A 63 -1.21 0.56 1.74
C VAL A 63 0.15 1.28 1.74
N GLY A 64 0.99 0.94 2.71
CA GLY A 64 2.40 1.34 2.72
C GLY A 64 2.63 2.81 3.01
N GLY A 65 3.56 3.41 2.27
CA GLY A 65 4.06 4.74 2.54
C GLY A 65 3.01 5.84 2.60
N ALA A 66 2.00 5.79 1.73
CA ALA A 66 0.93 6.78 1.73
C ALA A 66 0.11 6.78 3.03
N VAL A 67 -0.22 5.59 3.56
CA VAL A 67 -0.92 5.46 4.85
C VAL A 67 -0.08 6.04 5.98
N ASN A 68 1.21 5.73 6.00
CA ASN A 68 2.15 6.22 7.01
C ASN A 68 2.33 7.74 6.95
N THR A 69 2.36 8.32 5.74
CA THR A 69 2.57 9.76 5.56
C THR A 69 1.29 10.57 5.79
N ILE A 70 0.14 10.09 5.27
CA ILE A 70 -1.12 10.85 5.33
C ILE A 70 -1.80 10.69 6.69
N HIS A 71 -1.96 9.45 7.15
CA HIS A 71 -2.81 9.10 8.30
C HIS A 71 -2.00 8.95 9.57
N LEU A 72 -1.04 8.04 9.61
CA LEU A 72 -0.25 7.77 10.82
C LEU A 72 0.78 8.87 11.12
N GLN A 73 1.14 9.67 10.13
CA GLN A 73 2.18 10.72 10.21
C GLN A 73 3.51 10.19 10.80
N SER A 74 3.74 8.90 10.63
CA SER A 74 4.97 8.21 11.05
C SER A 74 6.11 8.39 10.06
N ARG A 75 5.82 8.97 8.89
CA ARG A 75 6.82 9.33 7.87
C ARG A 75 6.61 10.75 7.38
N MET A 76 7.72 11.42 7.12
CA MET A 76 7.71 12.75 6.50
C MET A 76 7.38 12.70 5.02
N VAL A 77 7.78 11.63 4.33
CA VAL A 77 7.65 11.49 2.88
C VAL A 77 7.37 10.04 2.45
N THR A 78 6.74 9.90 1.30
CA THR A 78 6.66 8.66 0.54
C THR A 78 7.02 8.92 -0.93
N HIS A 79 7.09 7.88 -1.75
CA HIS A 79 7.39 8.01 -3.17
C HIS A 79 6.16 7.85 -4.06
N ASP A 80 5.14 7.20 -3.54
CA ASP A 80 3.94 6.82 -4.29
C ASP A 80 2.75 6.57 -3.36
N VAL A 81 1.60 6.34 -3.98
CA VAL A 81 0.40 5.81 -3.35
C VAL A 81 0.12 4.44 -3.97
N ASP A 82 0.45 3.38 -3.24
CA ASP A 82 0.07 2.02 -3.62
C ASP A 82 -1.39 1.76 -3.23
N PHE A 83 -2.21 1.28 -4.17
CA PHE A 83 -3.61 0.98 -3.89
C PHE A 83 -4.07 -0.37 -4.46
N PHE A 84 -5.22 -0.84 -3.95
CA PHE A 84 -5.93 -2.02 -4.42
C PHE A 84 -7.12 -1.66 -5.29
N ASN A 85 -7.33 -2.46 -6.32
CA ASN A 85 -8.39 -2.26 -7.29
C ASN A 85 -9.34 -3.46 -7.49
N SER A 86 -9.33 -4.44 -6.60
CA SER A 86 -9.99 -5.73 -6.80
C SER A 86 -11.51 -5.67 -7.00
N ARG A 87 -12.16 -4.55 -6.67
CA ARG A 87 -13.60 -4.35 -6.82
C ARG A 87 -13.97 -3.18 -7.71
N MET A 88 -13.01 -2.56 -8.39
CA MET A 88 -13.26 -1.40 -9.24
C MET A 88 -13.79 -1.84 -10.61
N THR A 89 -14.76 -1.10 -11.10
CA THR A 89 -15.24 -1.21 -12.49
C THR A 89 -14.20 -0.65 -13.45
N THR A 90 -14.32 -1.02 -14.73
CA THR A 90 -13.46 -0.47 -15.79
C THR A 90 -13.54 1.06 -15.87
N GLN A 91 -14.74 1.63 -15.63
CA GLN A 91 -14.96 3.06 -15.65
C GLN A 91 -14.25 3.76 -14.47
N GLU A 92 -14.37 3.23 -13.26
CA GLU A 92 -13.67 3.76 -12.07
C GLU A 92 -12.15 3.72 -12.25
N ILE A 93 -11.62 2.62 -12.80
CA ILE A 93 -10.19 2.49 -13.12
C ILE A 93 -9.78 3.57 -14.15
N ALA A 94 -10.55 3.77 -15.20
CA ALA A 94 -10.24 4.78 -16.22
C ALA A 94 -10.25 6.19 -15.62
N LEU A 95 -11.25 6.53 -14.82
CA LEU A 95 -11.35 7.83 -14.14
C LEU A 95 -10.15 8.08 -13.22
N LEU A 96 -9.75 7.07 -12.44
CA LEU A 96 -8.62 7.17 -11.52
C LEU A 96 -7.30 7.36 -12.29
N VAL A 97 -7.07 6.57 -13.35
CA VAL A 97 -5.87 6.67 -14.19
C VAL A 97 -5.77 8.03 -14.84
N ASP A 98 -6.87 8.50 -15.47
CA ASP A 98 -6.88 9.79 -16.18
C ASP A 98 -6.70 10.95 -15.18
N GLY A 99 -7.33 10.88 -14.00
CA GLY A 99 -7.16 11.84 -12.93
C GLY A 99 -5.72 11.88 -12.41
N ALA A 100 -5.11 10.72 -12.14
CA ALA A 100 -3.73 10.62 -11.69
C ALA A 100 -2.74 11.19 -12.73
N LYS A 101 -2.92 10.86 -14.01
CA LYS A 101 -2.11 11.39 -15.11
C LYS A 101 -2.29 12.91 -15.30
N ALA A 102 -3.52 13.40 -15.22
CA ALA A 102 -3.79 14.84 -15.33
C ALA A 102 -3.15 15.62 -14.17
N THR A 103 -3.18 15.05 -12.97
CA THR A 103 -2.55 15.62 -11.77
C THR A 103 -1.04 15.65 -11.90
N ALA A 104 -0.40 14.55 -12.33
CA ALA A 104 1.05 14.49 -12.53
C ALA A 104 1.55 15.55 -13.53
N LYS A 105 0.81 15.80 -14.62
CA LYS A 105 1.16 16.84 -15.58
C LYS A 105 1.13 18.28 -15.02
N ARG A 106 0.34 18.51 -13.97
CA ARG A 106 0.13 19.85 -13.38
C ARG A 106 0.93 20.09 -12.09
N THR A 107 1.45 19.02 -11.50
CA THR A 107 2.13 19.08 -10.20
C THR A 107 3.60 18.74 -10.37
N LYS A 108 4.46 19.75 -10.21
CA LYS A 108 5.91 19.55 -10.28
C LYS A 108 6.35 18.54 -9.22
N GLY A 109 7.13 17.54 -9.63
CA GLY A 109 7.65 16.48 -8.75
C GLY A 109 6.74 15.27 -8.59
N LEU A 110 5.59 15.21 -9.26
CA LEU A 110 4.81 13.98 -9.40
C LEU A 110 5.22 13.25 -10.68
N GLU A 111 5.66 12.03 -10.53
CA GLU A 111 5.92 11.13 -11.67
C GLU A 111 4.62 10.48 -12.14
N GLY A 112 4.64 9.89 -13.35
CA GLY A 112 3.44 9.30 -13.95
C GLY A 112 2.87 8.10 -13.19
N ASP A 113 3.66 7.46 -12.35
CA ASP A 113 3.34 6.27 -11.54
C ASP A 113 3.18 6.57 -10.04
N TRP A 114 3.07 7.84 -9.65
CA TRP A 114 2.88 8.24 -8.26
C TRP A 114 1.67 7.62 -7.58
N PHE A 115 0.67 7.21 -8.35
CA PHE A 115 -0.55 6.55 -7.90
C PHE A 115 -0.72 5.25 -8.67
N ASN A 116 -0.42 4.11 -8.05
CA ASN A 116 -0.25 2.83 -8.73
C ASN A 116 -0.91 1.65 -7.98
N ASN A 117 -1.24 0.57 -8.73
CA ASN A 117 -1.94 -0.61 -8.23
C ASN A 117 -1.03 -1.83 -8.11
N ARG A 118 -0.09 -1.83 -7.21
CA ARG A 118 0.85 -2.95 -7.04
C ARG A 118 0.33 -4.14 -6.26
N THR A 119 -0.84 -4.07 -5.69
CA THR A 119 -1.21 -4.97 -4.59
C THR A 119 -2.56 -5.64 -4.82
N ILE A 120 -2.71 -6.87 -4.31
CA ILE A 120 -3.95 -7.65 -4.36
C ILE A 120 -4.49 -7.73 -2.94
N LEU A 121 -5.71 -7.23 -2.64
CA LEU A 121 -6.44 -7.64 -1.47
C LEU A 121 -7.73 -6.99 -1.01
N PHE A 122 -8.22 -7.41 0.07
CA PHE A 122 -9.40 -7.89 0.68
C PHE A 122 -10.25 -6.85 1.39
N MET A 123 -10.14 -6.40 2.51
CA MET A 123 -11.16 -5.60 3.19
C MET A 123 -10.61 -4.25 3.67
N PRO A 124 -11.30 -3.14 3.36
CA PRO A 124 -10.90 -1.82 3.83
C PRO A 124 -11.19 -1.66 5.32
N HIS A 125 -10.38 -0.85 6.02
CA HIS A 125 -10.54 -0.63 7.44
C HIS A 125 -10.92 0.80 7.77
N GLU A 126 -10.08 1.77 7.52
CA GLU A 126 -10.21 3.14 7.99
C GLU A 126 -10.11 4.15 6.87
N VAL A 127 -10.89 5.22 6.92
CA VAL A 127 -10.83 6.30 5.93
C VAL A 127 -9.61 7.16 6.23
N ILE A 128 -8.67 7.22 5.30
CA ILE A 128 -7.45 8.04 5.42
C ILE A 128 -7.51 9.31 4.56
N PHE A 129 -8.39 9.33 3.58
CA PHE A 129 -8.68 10.50 2.76
C PHE A 129 -10.10 10.44 2.23
N TYR A 130 -10.82 11.56 2.25
CA TYR A 130 -12.13 11.68 1.63
C TYR A 130 -12.35 13.10 1.09
N GLU A 131 -12.61 13.16 -0.20
CA GLU A 131 -13.22 14.30 -0.86
C GLU A 131 -14.26 13.77 -1.86
N ARG A 132 -15.21 14.61 -2.25
CA ARG A 132 -16.22 14.22 -3.24
C ARG A 132 -15.53 13.67 -4.51
N GLY A 133 -15.90 12.48 -4.94
CA GLY A 133 -15.32 11.77 -6.08
C GLY A 133 -14.20 10.79 -5.73
N LEU A 134 -13.53 10.93 -4.57
CA LEU A 134 -12.46 10.01 -4.19
C LEU A 134 -12.45 9.72 -2.69
N LYS A 135 -12.57 8.44 -2.33
CA LYS A 135 -12.41 7.92 -0.99
C LYS A 135 -11.22 6.95 -0.94
N ILE A 136 -10.30 7.16 0.00
CA ILE A 136 -9.16 6.28 0.22
C ILE A 136 -9.26 5.69 1.62
N LEU A 137 -9.19 4.37 1.69
CA LEU A 137 -9.26 3.58 2.91
C LEU A 137 -7.88 2.96 3.17
N ALA A 138 -7.50 2.82 4.43
CA ALA A 138 -6.32 2.02 4.80
C ALA A 138 -6.61 0.53 4.62
N ALA A 139 -5.59 -0.24 4.24
CA ALA A 139 -5.64 -1.69 4.35
C ALA A 139 -5.72 -2.12 5.83
N PRO A 140 -6.25 -3.31 6.14
CA PRO A 140 -6.24 -3.84 7.50
C PRO A 140 -4.85 -3.79 8.14
N TRP A 141 -4.78 -3.35 9.39
CA TRP A 141 -3.50 -3.14 10.08
C TRP A 141 -2.66 -4.41 10.19
N ASN A 142 -3.29 -5.55 10.46
CA ASN A 142 -2.62 -6.85 10.48
C ASN A 142 -2.03 -7.25 9.11
N TYR A 143 -2.71 -6.88 8.01
CA TYR A 143 -2.17 -7.09 6.67
C TYR A 143 -0.99 -6.15 6.39
N ALA A 144 -1.14 -4.87 6.70
CA ALA A 144 -0.07 -3.89 6.51
C ALA A 144 1.18 -4.26 7.33
N PHE A 145 1.00 -4.65 8.59
CA PHE A 145 2.05 -5.20 9.46
C PHE A 145 2.73 -6.41 8.82
N TYR A 146 1.91 -7.38 8.41
CA TYR A 146 2.40 -8.60 7.82
C TYR A 146 3.26 -8.35 6.57
N CYS A 147 2.84 -7.46 5.66
CA CYS A 147 3.61 -7.12 4.46
C CYS A 147 5.01 -6.58 4.80
N LYS A 148 5.15 -5.88 5.93
CA LYS A 148 6.44 -5.40 6.41
C LYS A 148 7.28 -6.53 6.98
N VAL A 149 6.71 -7.38 7.83
CA VAL A 149 7.39 -8.56 8.38
C VAL A 149 7.90 -9.47 7.28
N ASP A 150 7.09 -9.76 6.26
CA ASP A 150 7.51 -10.56 5.10
C ASP A 150 8.71 -9.95 4.39
N ARG A 151 8.67 -8.66 4.11
CA ARG A 151 9.78 -7.95 3.45
C ARG A 151 11.06 -7.98 4.28
N ILE A 152 10.97 -7.71 5.59
CA ILE A 152 12.11 -7.72 6.52
C ILE A 152 12.72 -9.13 6.64
N SER A 153 11.88 -10.16 6.60
CA SER A 153 12.29 -11.55 6.66
C SER A 153 12.85 -12.11 5.34
N GLY A 154 13.01 -11.26 4.31
CA GLY A 154 13.48 -11.70 3.00
C GLY A 154 12.45 -12.52 2.22
N GLY A 155 11.20 -12.52 2.66
CA GLY A 155 10.06 -13.10 1.94
C GLY A 155 9.77 -12.28 0.70
N GLY A 156 9.58 -12.95 -0.41
CA GLY A 156 9.28 -12.29 -1.68
C GLY A 156 7.83 -12.47 -2.06
N ILE A 157 6.88 -11.74 -1.47
CA ILE A 157 5.52 -11.67 -2.05
C ILE A 157 5.61 -11.31 -3.54
N HIS A 158 6.58 -10.52 -3.91
CA HIS A 158 6.82 -10.08 -5.28
C HIS A 158 7.83 -10.92 -6.07
N GLY A 159 8.69 -11.70 -5.42
CA GLY A 159 9.74 -12.49 -6.09
C GLY A 159 9.23 -13.73 -6.82
N GLN A 160 8.12 -14.32 -6.39
CA GLN A 160 7.61 -15.57 -6.97
C GLN A 160 6.60 -15.39 -8.11
N ARG A 161 5.91 -14.23 -8.20
CA ARG A 161 4.95 -13.98 -9.29
C ARG A 161 5.53 -13.22 -10.49
N TYR A 162 6.69 -12.60 -10.33
CA TYR A 162 7.37 -11.89 -11.41
C TYR A 162 8.87 -12.20 -11.39
N PRO A 163 9.32 -13.36 -11.89
CA PRO A 163 10.72 -13.74 -11.88
C PRO A 163 11.62 -12.85 -12.74
N GLN A 164 11.06 -11.94 -13.52
CA GLN A 164 11.81 -11.00 -14.37
C GLN A 164 12.03 -9.61 -13.75
N VAL A 165 11.45 -9.32 -12.60
CA VAL A 165 11.76 -8.12 -11.85
C VAL A 165 12.82 -8.52 -10.83
N ASN A 166 14.07 -8.17 -11.08
CA ASN A 166 15.17 -8.35 -10.13
C ASN A 166 14.76 -7.75 -8.79
N ALA A 167 14.21 -8.59 -7.91
CA ALA A 167 13.63 -8.21 -6.63
C ALA A 167 14.74 -7.99 -5.60
N VAL A 168 15.58 -7.00 -5.83
CA VAL A 168 16.41 -6.42 -4.79
C VAL A 168 15.63 -5.32 -4.10
N HIS A 169 14.49 -5.64 -3.51
CA HIS A 169 13.86 -4.80 -2.51
C HIS A 169 13.95 -5.51 -1.17
N GLY A 170 15.16 -5.66 -0.68
CA GLY A 170 15.43 -6.01 0.70
C GLY A 170 14.69 -5.06 1.67
N ALA A 171 14.71 -5.39 2.94
CA ALA A 171 14.19 -4.53 4.00
C ALA A 171 14.74 -3.11 3.83
N ARG A 172 13.86 -2.14 3.90
CA ARG A 172 14.22 -0.72 3.90
C ARG A 172 14.39 -0.30 5.36
N GLU A 173 15.19 0.74 5.59
CA GLU A 173 15.50 1.25 6.91
C GLU A 173 14.23 1.50 7.76
N TYR A 174 13.19 2.03 7.16
CA TYR A 174 11.93 2.36 7.82
C TYR A 174 10.90 1.22 7.91
N ASP A 175 11.16 0.02 7.35
CA ASP A 175 10.16 -1.05 7.35
C ASP A 175 9.88 -1.59 8.76
N LEU A 176 10.86 -1.54 9.64
CA LEU A 176 10.70 -1.97 11.03
C LEU A 176 9.82 -0.99 11.83
N ASP A 177 10.04 0.31 11.67
CA ASP A 177 9.21 1.35 12.29
C ASP A 177 7.77 1.30 11.78
N ASP A 178 7.59 1.15 10.47
CA ASP A 178 6.27 0.97 9.89
C ASP A 178 5.55 -0.26 10.47
N ALA A 179 6.26 -1.39 10.63
CA ALA A 179 5.69 -2.59 11.23
C ALA A 179 5.20 -2.32 12.66
N CYS A 180 5.99 -1.60 13.46
CA CYS A 180 5.59 -1.21 14.81
C CYS A 180 4.34 -0.33 14.80
N HIS A 181 4.28 0.69 13.95
CA HIS A 181 3.11 1.55 13.83
C HIS A 181 1.85 0.76 13.47
N TYR A 182 1.92 -0.15 12.50
CA TYR A 182 0.76 -0.99 12.12
C TYR A 182 0.34 -1.95 13.23
N LEU A 183 1.30 -2.54 13.94
CA LEU A 183 1.02 -3.42 15.06
C LEU A 183 0.32 -2.66 16.20
N LEU A 184 0.80 -1.45 16.52
CA LEU A 184 0.19 -0.57 17.51
C LEU A 184 -1.24 -0.17 17.13
N GLN A 185 -1.48 0.15 15.86
CA GLN A 185 -2.85 0.42 15.39
C GLN A 185 -3.73 -0.82 15.50
N TYR A 186 -3.20 -2.00 15.19
CA TYR A 186 -3.95 -3.24 15.35
C TYR A 186 -4.37 -3.49 16.81
N VAL A 187 -3.44 -3.44 17.76
CA VAL A 187 -3.76 -3.67 19.19
C VAL A 187 -4.73 -2.61 19.73
N ARG A 188 -4.60 -1.35 19.30
CA ARG A 188 -5.55 -0.29 19.66
C ARG A 188 -6.94 -0.56 19.11
N SER A 189 -7.04 -0.93 17.83
CA SER A 189 -8.33 -1.19 17.17
C SER A 189 -9.04 -2.46 17.67
N THR A 190 -8.29 -3.40 18.26
CA THR A 190 -8.81 -4.63 18.84
C THR A 190 -8.90 -4.61 20.36
N GLU A 191 -8.55 -3.46 20.98
CA GLU A 191 -8.56 -3.26 22.44
C GLU A 191 -7.73 -4.33 23.18
N THR A 192 -6.65 -4.82 22.53
CA THR A 192 -5.71 -5.78 23.12
C THR A 192 -4.40 -5.08 23.49
N ALA A 193 -3.75 -5.53 24.57
CA ALA A 193 -2.43 -5.02 24.92
C ALA A 193 -1.31 -5.79 24.20
N GLN A 194 -1.52 -7.08 23.99
CA GLN A 194 -0.54 -8.00 23.45
C GLN A 194 -1.17 -8.96 22.43
N ILE A 195 -0.34 -9.47 21.52
CA ILE A 195 -0.74 -10.43 20.48
C ILE A 195 0.13 -11.67 20.62
N LYS A 196 -0.49 -12.83 20.59
CA LYS A 196 0.24 -14.09 20.53
C LYS A 196 0.93 -14.26 19.18
N GLN A 197 2.17 -14.73 19.20
CA GLN A 197 2.92 -15.06 17.99
C GLN A 197 2.15 -16.04 17.09
N SER A 198 1.40 -16.98 17.68
CA SER A 198 0.52 -17.90 16.96
C SER A 198 -0.59 -17.18 16.18
N THR A 199 -1.14 -16.10 16.69
CA THR A 199 -2.11 -15.25 15.99
C THR A 199 -1.49 -14.60 14.74
N ILE A 200 -0.26 -14.08 14.87
CA ILE A 200 0.46 -13.53 13.73
C ILE A 200 0.72 -14.63 12.68
N TYR A 201 1.07 -15.82 13.10
CA TYR A 201 1.25 -16.95 12.17
C TYR A 201 -0.04 -17.33 11.43
N THR A 202 -1.21 -17.17 12.06
CA THR A 202 -2.49 -17.36 11.36
C THR A 202 -2.70 -16.32 10.26
N TRP A 203 -2.21 -15.10 10.42
CA TRP A 203 -2.30 -14.08 9.36
C TRP A 203 -1.54 -14.50 8.11
N PHE A 204 -0.39 -15.17 8.25
CA PHE A 204 0.35 -15.73 7.10
C PHE A 204 -0.50 -16.71 6.31
N SER A 205 -1.23 -17.59 7.00
CA SER A 205 -2.14 -18.55 6.35
C SER A 205 -3.34 -17.86 5.74
N THR A 206 -3.95 -16.91 6.46
CA THR A 206 -5.12 -16.15 6.00
C THR A 206 -4.83 -15.40 4.69
N TYR A 207 -3.65 -14.82 4.58
CA TYR A 207 -3.23 -14.08 3.41
C TYR A 207 -2.49 -14.94 2.37
N GLN A 208 -2.52 -16.27 2.51
CA GLN A 208 -1.93 -17.25 1.60
C GLN A 208 -0.43 -17.03 1.32
N LEU A 209 0.29 -16.65 2.34
CA LEU A 209 1.69 -16.30 2.24
C LEU A 209 2.54 -17.32 3.00
N ARG A 210 3.73 -17.59 2.51
CA ARG A 210 4.62 -18.60 3.10
C ARG A 210 5.41 -17.98 4.25
N ARG A 211 5.31 -18.58 5.42
CA ARG A 211 6.19 -18.28 6.54
C ARG A 211 7.58 -18.86 6.24
N ASN A 212 8.60 -18.05 6.28
CA ASN A 212 10.00 -18.52 6.23
C ASN A 212 10.60 -18.61 7.66
N ALA A 213 11.79 -19.23 7.76
CA ALA A 213 12.45 -19.45 9.05
C ALA A 213 12.88 -18.14 9.77
N GLN A 214 12.98 -17.03 9.05
CA GLN A 214 13.45 -15.75 9.59
C GLN A 214 12.35 -14.93 10.27
N VAL A 215 11.08 -15.31 10.07
CA VAL A 215 9.94 -14.56 10.62
C VAL A 215 10.01 -14.44 12.13
N GLY A 216 10.34 -15.52 12.86
CA GLY A 216 10.47 -15.47 14.33
C GLY A 216 11.44 -14.38 14.77
N GLY A 217 12.67 -14.41 14.29
CA GLY A 217 13.67 -13.38 14.61
C GLY A 217 13.27 -11.98 14.15
N THR A 218 12.45 -11.84 13.10
CA THR A 218 11.89 -10.54 12.70
C THR A 218 10.88 -10.03 13.72
N LEU A 219 10.03 -10.90 14.27
CA LEU A 219 9.07 -10.54 15.33
C LEU A 219 9.77 -10.10 16.61
N ASP A 220 10.88 -10.75 16.98
CA ASP A 220 11.72 -10.31 18.10
C ASP A 220 12.29 -8.90 17.87
N ARG A 221 12.77 -8.62 16.66
CA ARG A 221 13.24 -7.28 16.28
C ARG A 221 12.12 -6.23 16.33
N VAL A 222 10.91 -6.59 15.93
CA VAL A 222 9.73 -5.70 16.07
C VAL A 222 9.48 -5.40 17.55
N ASN A 223 9.49 -6.38 18.44
CA ASN A 223 9.33 -6.15 19.88
C ASN A 223 10.39 -5.18 20.43
N VAL A 224 11.66 -5.40 20.10
CA VAL A 224 12.76 -4.51 20.52
C VAL A 224 12.53 -3.10 19.99
N ASN A 225 12.17 -2.96 18.72
CA ASN A 225 11.93 -1.66 18.10
C ASN A 225 10.72 -0.95 18.70
N CYS A 226 9.65 -1.68 18.99
CA CYS A 226 8.45 -1.13 19.64
C CYS A 226 8.78 -0.61 21.05
N ARG A 227 9.57 -1.34 21.85
CA ARG A 227 10.00 -0.86 23.17
C ARG A 227 10.83 0.42 23.07
N ASN A 228 11.80 0.44 22.17
CA ASN A 228 12.75 1.56 22.08
C ASN A 228 12.13 2.85 21.52
N ASN A 229 11.25 2.73 20.54
CA ASN A 229 10.75 3.89 19.79
C ASN A 229 9.35 4.35 20.25
N PHE A 230 8.62 3.50 21.01
CA PHE A 230 7.27 3.82 21.50
C PHE A 230 7.14 3.75 23.01
N ASP A 231 8.28 3.70 23.71
CA ASP A 231 8.36 3.72 25.18
C ASP A 231 7.47 2.67 25.87
N LEU A 232 7.44 1.44 25.29
CA LEU A 232 6.64 0.36 25.82
C LEU A 232 7.42 -0.40 26.90
N ALA A 233 6.80 -0.56 28.05
CA ALA A 233 7.38 -1.31 29.17
C ALA A 233 7.35 -2.85 28.96
N TYR A 234 6.72 -3.34 27.88
CA TYR A 234 6.49 -4.76 27.64
C TYR A 234 6.54 -5.10 26.14
N ASP A 235 6.68 -6.40 25.84
CA ASP A 235 6.60 -6.92 24.49
C ASP A 235 5.15 -6.96 24.00
N ILE A 236 4.90 -6.41 22.82
CA ILE A 236 3.56 -6.49 22.17
C ILE A 236 3.30 -7.90 21.66
N ILE A 237 4.34 -8.59 21.15
CA ILE A 237 4.23 -9.95 20.62
C ILE A 237 4.74 -10.91 21.69
N VAL A 238 3.87 -11.79 22.14
CA VAL A 238 4.17 -12.80 23.15
C VAL A 238 4.08 -14.20 22.55
N ALA A 239 4.75 -15.17 23.20
CA ALA A 239 4.81 -16.56 22.76
C ALA A 239 3.42 -17.23 22.65
#